data_e84d152db4abf5f2aa16a41b92485a6c
#
_entry.id   e84d152db4abf5f2aa16a41b92485a6c
#
_cell.length_a   1.000
_cell.length_b   1.000
_cell.length_c   1.000
_cell.angle_alpha   90.00
_cell.angle_beta   90.00
_cell.angle_gamma   90.00
#
_symmetry.space_group_name_H-M   'P 1'
#
loop_
_entity.id
_entity.type
_entity.pdbx_description
1 polymer ?
#
loop_
_entity_poly.entity_id
_entity_poly.type
_entity_poly.pdbx_seq_one_letter_code
_entity_poly.pdbx_strand_id
1 'polypeptide(L)'
;NFYSYGQIIRNKLPEISGFYILHEGFLSVLDDELIEEDYDDIQEKKFTRTAQEGFVGISDKYWITSVIPQKGKEFKTTFDYKNKFRANYISTQGTEVGPNSSIEEKIQIITAAKRVNIIDGYAENLKINKFDLVIDWGFMYFITKPLFFALDYFFKLLGNYGLAIIAVTICIRLAFFPLANFSFKSMGKMKLLAPEMARLKELHKDDKMKLQQAMMALYKKEKVNPMSGCLPILVQIPVFFAFYKILFVTLEMRHMPFYGWIKDLSDRDPTSVFNLFGLIPWDPPSFLLIGAWPIIMGITMFIQQKLNPTPPDPIQAKIFMFFPLFLTIILAPFAAGLVIYWSFNNIFTMIQQYIVQSKMTVKTT
;
A
#
# COMPACT_ATOMS: atom_id res chain seq x y z
N ASN A 1 -9.36 -29.69 39.59
CA ASN A 1 -9.28 -28.44 38.86
C ASN A 1 -9.31 -28.72 37.36
N PHE A 2 -10.15 -27.98 36.61
CA PHE A 2 -10.26 -28.08 35.16
C PHE A 2 -9.62 -26.83 34.53
N TYR A 3 -8.88 -27.03 33.44
CA TYR A 3 -8.22 -25.95 32.69
C TYR A 3 -8.81 -25.87 31.28
N SER A 4 -9.10 -24.65 30.82
CA SER A 4 -9.47 -24.43 29.44
C SER A 4 -8.22 -24.40 28.55
N TYR A 5 -8.28 -25.09 27.42
CA TYR A 5 -7.15 -25.20 26.49
C TYR A 5 -7.64 -25.20 25.05
N GLY A 6 -6.92 -24.50 24.18
CA GLY A 6 -7.14 -24.52 22.74
C GLY A 6 -5.83 -24.47 21.96
N GLN A 7 -5.81 -25.14 20.82
CA GLN A 7 -4.64 -25.25 19.99
C GLN A 7 -5.00 -25.16 18.52
N ILE A 8 -4.22 -24.37 17.76
CA ILE A 8 -4.23 -24.32 16.32
C ILE A 8 -2.90 -24.92 15.84
N ILE A 9 -2.97 -25.87 14.90
CA ILE A 9 -1.78 -26.55 14.37
C ILE A 9 -1.68 -26.29 12.88
N ARG A 10 -0.49 -25.87 12.43
CA ARG A 10 -0.14 -25.77 11.01
C ARG A 10 0.94 -26.75 10.61
N ASN A 11 0.66 -27.53 9.57
CA ASN A 11 1.57 -28.58 9.11
C ASN A 11 2.53 -28.13 8.01
N LYS A 12 2.08 -27.22 7.12
CA LYS A 12 2.85 -26.73 5.97
C LYS A 12 2.84 -25.22 5.95
N LEU A 13 3.97 -24.61 5.60
CA LEU A 13 4.06 -23.18 5.37
C LEU A 13 3.36 -22.79 4.06
N PRO A 14 2.81 -21.58 3.96
CA PRO A 14 2.34 -21.04 2.70
C PRO A 14 3.53 -20.85 1.75
N GLU A 15 3.28 -20.97 0.45
CA GLU A 15 4.27 -20.55 -0.54
C GLU A 15 4.27 -19.02 -0.60
N ILE A 16 5.29 -18.42 -0.01
CA ILE A 16 5.47 -16.95 -0.05
C ILE A 16 6.06 -16.60 -1.41
N SER A 17 5.27 -16.03 -2.28
CA SER A 17 5.73 -15.55 -3.59
C SER A 17 5.85 -14.04 -3.60
N GLY A 18 7.05 -13.51 -3.89
CA GLY A 18 7.26 -12.10 -4.24
C GLY A 18 7.84 -11.21 -3.13
N PHE A 19 8.00 -9.93 -3.46
CA PHE A 19 8.57 -8.87 -2.59
C PHE A 19 7.51 -8.24 -1.65
N TYR A 20 6.56 -9.00 -1.18
CA TYR A 20 5.39 -8.43 -0.53
C TYR A 20 5.57 -8.31 0.97
N ILE A 21 5.35 -7.11 1.48
CA ILE A 21 5.32 -6.85 2.91
C ILE A 21 3.92 -7.22 3.42
N LEU A 22 3.75 -8.48 3.79
CA LEU A 22 2.54 -9.05 4.37
C LEU A 22 2.93 -9.94 5.51
N HIS A 23 2.27 -9.79 6.66
CA HIS A 23 2.44 -10.75 7.76
C HIS A 23 1.64 -12.03 7.47
N GLU A 24 2.33 -13.15 7.39
CA GLU A 24 1.79 -14.51 7.37
C GLU A 24 2.48 -15.33 8.48
N GLY A 25 1.75 -15.60 9.56
CA GLY A 25 2.36 -16.18 10.73
C GLY A 25 1.39 -16.28 11.89
N PHE A 26 1.95 -16.20 13.08
CA PHE A 26 1.18 -16.13 14.32
C PHE A 26 0.67 -14.72 14.52
N LEU A 27 -0.63 -14.60 14.78
CA LEU A 27 -1.29 -13.34 14.95
C LEU A 27 -2.22 -13.38 16.16
N SER A 28 -2.04 -12.45 17.06
CA SER A 28 -2.86 -12.29 18.25
C SER A 28 -3.10 -10.83 18.59
N VAL A 29 -4.19 -10.54 19.24
CA VAL A 29 -4.33 -9.31 20.03
C VAL A 29 -4.48 -9.73 21.48
N LEU A 30 -3.58 -9.29 22.34
CA LEU A 30 -3.54 -9.62 23.76
C LEU A 30 -3.49 -8.34 24.57
N ASP A 31 -4.53 -8.10 25.39
CA ASP A 31 -4.65 -6.88 26.21
C ASP A 31 -4.43 -5.60 25.39
N ASP A 32 -5.14 -5.46 24.27
CA ASP A 32 -5.06 -4.34 23.30
C ASP A 32 -3.77 -4.22 22.49
N GLU A 33 -2.81 -5.10 22.64
CA GLU A 33 -1.57 -5.09 21.86
C GLU A 33 -1.64 -6.13 20.73
N LEU A 34 -1.36 -5.68 19.48
CA LEU A 34 -1.19 -6.56 18.34
C LEU A 34 0.17 -7.24 18.41
N ILE A 35 0.17 -8.55 18.26
CA ILE A 35 1.35 -9.40 18.27
C ILE A 35 1.38 -10.15 16.95
N GLU A 36 2.45 -9.95 16.21
CA GLU A 36 2.75 -10.58 14.94
C GLU A 36 4.12 -11.25 15.07
N GLU A 37 4.15 -12.58 14.91
CA GLU A 37 5.37 -13.38 15.00
C GLU A 37 5.51 -14.24 13.74
N ASP A 38 6.64 -14.10 13.06
CA ASP A 38 6.91 -14.85 11.85
C ASP A 38 7.22 -16.32 12.16
N TYR A 39 7.02 -17.20 11.18
CA TYR A 39 7.29 -18.62 11.34
C TYR A 39 8.77 -18.89 11.66
N ASP A 40 9.68 -18.14 11.03
CA ASP A 40 11.13 -18.32 11.21
C ASP A 40 11.54 -17.94 12.63
N ASP A 41 11.02 -16.81 13.16
CA ASP A 41 11.29 -16.38 14.53
C ASP A 41 10.83 -17.40 15.57
N ILE A 42 9.66 -18.03 15.34
CA ILE A 42 9.14 -19.05 16.26
C ILE A 42 9.88 -20.39 16.14
N GLN A 43 10.52 -20.69 15.01
CA GLN A 43 11.45 -21.83 14.92
C GLN A 43 12.67 -21.65 15.82
N GLU A 44 13.18 -20.43 15.90
CA GLU A 44 14.36 -20.10 16.70
C GLU A 44 13.99 -19.93 18.18
N LYS A 45 12.91 -19.22 18.47
CA LYS A 45 12.53 -18.87 19.83
C LYS A 45 11.03 -18.95 20.06
N LYS A 46 10.64 -19.75 21.04
CA LYS A 46 9.26 -19.84 21.51
C LYS A 46 8.79 -18.49 22.06
N PHE A 47 7.60 -18.04 21.60
CA PHE A 47 6.89 -16.90 22.20
C PHE A 47 5.98 -17.37 23.32
N THR A 48 5.86 -16.55 24.38
CA THR A 48 4.95 -16.83 25.51
C THR A 48 4.52 -15.53 26.15
N ARG A 49 3.19 -15.35 26.35
CA ARG A 49 2.62 -14.19 27.05
C ARG A 49 1.35 -14.58 27.80
N THR A 50 1.09 -13.91 28.92
CA THR A 50 -0.16 -14.01 29.68
C THR A 50 -1.02 -12.79 29.40
N ALA A 51 -2.34 -12.99 29.25
CA ALA A 51 -3.32 -11.95 28.96
C ALA A 51 -4.65 -12.24 29.64
N GLN A 52 -5.50 -11.20 29.79
CA GLN A 52 -6.85 -11.32 30.34
C GLN A 52 -7.93 -11.30 29.25
N GLU A 53 -7.61 -10.71 28.08
CA GLU A 53 -8.52 -10.69 26.95
C GLU A 53 -7.75 -10.74 25.63
N GLY A 54 -8.45 -11.13 24.57
CA GLY A 54 -7.92 -11.16 23.23
C GLY A 54 -8.24 -12.43 22.45
N PHE A 55 -7.49 -12.67 21.40
CA PHE A 55 -7.56 -13.89 20.60
C PHE A 55 -6.17 -14.39 20.24
N VAL A 56 -6.07 -15.66 19.92
CA VAL A 56 -4.84 -16.37 19.53
C VAL A 56 -5.08 -17.01 18.18
N GLY A 57 -4.23 -16.72 17.17
CA GLY A 57 -4.47 -17.19 15.83
C GLY A 57 -3.23 -17.49 14.99
N ILE A 58 -3.48 -18.09 13.83
CA ILE A 58 -2.55 -18.22 12.72
C ILE A 58 -3.21 -17.62 11.50
N SER A 59 -2.48 -16.73 10.83
CA SER A 59 -2.94 -15.89 9.73
C SER A 59 -2.16 -16.16 8.47
N ASP A 60 -2.87 -16.42 7.38
CA ASP A 60 -2.34 -16.42 6.01
C ASP A 60 -2.83 -15.19 5.26
N LYS A 61 -2.38 -15.01 4.03
CA LYS A 61 -2.78 -13.87 3.18
C LYS A 61 -4.30 -13.63 3.17
N TYR A 62 -5.09 -14.67 2.97
CA TYR A 62 -6.54 -14.58 2.80
C TYR A 62 -7.36 -15.34 3.85
N TRP A 63 -6.72 -16.02 4.78
CA TRP A 63 -7.39 -16.85 5.77
C TRP A 63 -6.87 -16.58 7.17
N ILE A 64 -7.77 -16.66 8.14
CA ILE A 64 -7.46 -16.62 9.57
C ILE A 64 -8.10 -17.81 10.25
N THR A 65 -7.36 -18.44 11.15
CA THR A 65 -7.91 -19.34 12.16
C THR A 65 -7.54 -18.80 13.52
N SER A 66 -8.52 -18.54 14.36
CA SER A 66 -8.32 -17.97 15.69
C SER A 66 -9.18 -18.65 16.74
N VAL A 67 -8.66 -18.69 17.95
CA VAL A 67 -9.35 -19.12 19.17
C VAL A 67 -9.47 -17.91 20.07
N ILE A 68 -10.68 -17.66 20.55
CA ILE A 68 -11.02 -16.56 21.45
C ILE A 68 -11.37 -17.19 22.81
N PRO A 69 -10.50 -17.06 23.84
CA PRO A 69 -10.78 -17.50 25.18
C PRO A 69 -11.95 -16.72 25.81
N GLN A 70 -12.51 -17.28 26.87
CA GLN A 70 -13.58 -16.60 27.64
C GLN A 70 -13.04 -15.32 28.25
N LYS A 71 -13.73 -14.21 28.01
CA LYS A 71 -13.38 -12.91 28.61
C LYS A 71 -13.36 -12.93 30.12
N GLY A 72 -12.42 -12.18 30.70
CA GLY A 72 -12.28 -12.01 32.16
C GLY A 72 -11.59 -13.18 32.84
N LYS A 73 -11.07 -14.16 32.11
CA LYS A 73 -10.22 -15.21 32.67
C LYS A 73 -8.80 -15.08 32.11
N GLU A 74 -7.86 -15.03 33.03
CA GLU A 74 -6.45 -14.99 32.64
C GLU A 74 -6.03 -16.29 31.91
N PHE A 75 -5.34 -16.12 30.80
CA PHE A 75 -4.82 -17.24 30.00
C PHE A 75 -3.38 -16.95 29.56
N LYS A 76 -2.64 -18.02 29.37
CA LYS A 76 -1.29 -18.01 28.84
C LYS A 76 -1.31 -18.43 27.37
N THR A 77 -0.79 -17.60 26.49
CA THR A 77 -0.59 -17.88 25.08
C THR A 77 0.83 -18.35 24.82
N THR A 78 0.96 -19.27 23.89
CA THR A 78 2.25 -19.82 23.49
C THR A 78 2.25 -20.07 21.98
N PHE A 79 3.26 -19.53 21.29
CA PHE A 79 3.61 -19.93 19.93
C PHE A 79 4.88 -20.78 19.98
N ASP A 80 4.83 -21.96 19.42
CA ASP A 80 5.97 -22.85 19.41
C ASP A 80 6.06 -23.70 18.12
N TYR A 81 7.24 -24.22 17.85
CA TYR A 81 7.51 -25.17 16.79
C TYR A 81 8.09 -26.47 17.36
N LYS A 82 7.39 -27.60 17.11
CA LYS A 82 7.86 -28.98 17.36
C LYS A 82 7.43 -29.84 16.19
N ASN A 83 8.19 -29.81 15.12
CA ASN A 83 7.85 -30.45 13.83
C ASN A 83 6.59 -29.84 13.16
N LYS A 84 5.81 -29.02 13.86
CA LYS A 84 4.60 -28.33 13.42
C LYS A 84 4.51 -27.00 14.17
N PHE A 85 3.99 -25.99 13.50
CA PHE A 85 3.70 -24.71 14.12
C PHE A 85 2.42 -24.81 14.95
N ARG A 86 2.46 -24.29 16.18
CA ARG A 86 1.34 -24.38 17.13
C ARG A 86 1.10 -23.04 17.81
N ALA A 87 -0.12 -22.58 17.72
CA ALA A 87 -0.64 -21.46 18.52
C ALA A 87 -1.55 -22.05 19.62
N ASN A 88 -1.19 -21.84 20.85
CA ASN A 88 -1.88 -22.44 21.99
C ASN A 88 -2.35 -21.35 22.96
N TYR A 89 -3.46 -21.60 23.63
CA TYR A 89 -3.78 -20.93 24.88
C TYR A 89 -4.12 -21.95 25.96
N ILE A 90 -3.89 -21.61 27.22
CA ILE A 90 -4.30 -22.36 28.39
C ILE A 90 -4.70 -21.39 29.52
N SER A 91 -5.83 -21.62 30.18
CA SER A 91 -6.22 -20.84 31.38
C SER A 91 -5.15 -21.00 32.48
N THR A 92 -4.74 -19.88 33.09
CA THR A 92 -3.74 -19.92 34.18
C THR A 92 -4.31 -20.43 35.48
N GLN A 93 -5.62 -20.24 35.67
CA GLN A 93 -6.35 -20.68 36.85
C GLN A 93 -7.26 -21.86 36.51
N GLY A 94 -7.15 -22.93 37.28
CA GLY A 94 -8.08 -24.05 37.20
C GLY A 94 -9.39 -23.73 37.87
N THR A 95 -10.49 -24.15 37.28
CA THR A 95 -11.82 -24.00 37.83
C THR A 95 -12.20 -25.23 38.63
N GLU A 96 -12.58 -25.06 39.89
CA GLU A 96 -13.05 -26.17 40.74
C GLU A 96 -14.52 -26.43 40.51
N VAL A 97 -14.86 -27.71 40.30
CA VAL A 97 -16.25 -28.18 40.19
C VAL A 97 -16.57 -29.00 41.44
N GLY A 98 -17.49 -28.52 42.24
CA GLY A 98 -17.94 -29.21 43.43
C GLY A 98 -18.82 -30.42 43.13
N PRO A 99 -19.07 -31.29 44.10
CA PRO A 99 -19.99 -32.40 43.93
C PRO A 99 -21.39 -31.92 43.51
N ASN A 100 -21.98 -32.63 42.53
CA ASN A 100 -23.31 -32.27 41.97
C ASN A 100 -23.45 -30.85 41.38
N SER A 101 -22.34 -30.22 41.00
CA SER A 101 -22.33 -28.93 40.30
C SER A 101 -21.79 -29.06 38.87
N SER A 102 -22.14 -28.13 38.01
CA SER A 102 -21.61 -28.04 36.66
C SER A 102 -21.08 -26.63 36.40
N ILE A 103 -20.09 -26.55 35.53
CA ILE A 103 -19.51 -25.29 35.05
C ILE A 103 -19.60 -25.28 33.54
N GLU A 104 -19.97 -24.15 32.98
CA GLU A 104 -19.95 -23.92 31.55
C GLU A 104 -18.75 -23.02 31.18
N GLU A 105 -17.94 -23.45 30.23
CA GLU A 105 -16.84 -22.66 29.67
C GLU A 105 -17.10 -22.44 28.17
N LYS A 106 -17.11 -21.18 27.76
CA LYS A 106 -17.37 -20.79 26.36
C LYS A 106 -16.09 -20.38 25.66
N ILE A 107 -15.75 -21.09 24.61
CA ILE A 107 -14.65 -20.79 23.72
C ILE A 107 -15.24 -20.52 22.34
N GLN A 108 -14.75 -19.48 21.66
CA GLN A 108 -15.11 -19.23 20.27
C GLN A 108 -13.95 -19.61 19.36
N ILE A 109 -14.24 -20.28 18.27
CA ILE A 109 -13.28 -20.60 17.22
C ILE A 109 -13.79 -19.96 15.92
N ILE A 110 -12.96 -19.12 15.31
CA ILE A 110 -13.26 -18.49 14.04
C ILE A 110 -12.24 -18.98 13.02
N THR A 111 -12.72 -19.61 11.94
CA THR A 111 -11.96 -19.90 10.75
C THR A 111 -12.69 -19.22 9.59
N ALA A 112 -12.07 -18.20 8.99
CA ALA A 112 -12.74 -17.36 8.03
C ALA A 112 -11.80 -16.85 6.93
N ALA A 113 -12.37 -16.61 5.76
CA ALA A 113 -11.74 -15.81 4.73
C ALA A 113 -11.72 -14.34 5.19
N LYS A 114 -10.61 -13.64 4.97
CA LYS A 114 -10.39 -12.25 5.39
C LYS A 114 -11.14 -11.25 4.51
N ARG A 115 -12.46 -11.40 4.41
CA ARG A 115 -13.31 -10.39 3.79
C ARG A 115 -13.61 -9.28 4.79
N VAL A 116 -13.37 -8.05 4.40
CA VAL A 116 -13.42 -6.89 5.30
C VAL A 116 -14.73 -6.80 6.04
N ASN A 117 -15.86 -6.86 5.33
CA ASN A 117 -17.18 -6.77 5.95
C ASN A 117 -17.50 -7.95 6.91
N ILE A 118 -16.96 -9.14 6.65
CA ILE A 118 -17.14 -10.32 7.51
C ILE A 118 -16.30 -10.18 8.78
N ILE A 119 -15.04 -9.78 8.64
CA ILE A 119 -14.12 -9.59 9.75
C ILE A 119 -14.60 -8.45 10.66
N ASP A 120 -14.98 -7.32 10.10
CA ASP A 120 -15.56 -6.20 10.86
C ASP A 120 -16.86 -6.64 11.57
N GLY A 121 -17.72 -7.42 10.89
CA GLY A 121 -18.92 -7.98 11.49
C GLY A 121 -18.63 -8.93 12.68
N TYR A 122 -17.58 -9.75 12.61
CA TYR A 122 -17.16 -10.56 13.76
C TYR A 122 -16.61 -9.70 14.90
N ALA A 123 -15.82 -8.68 14.61
CA ALA A 123 -15.30 -7.75 15.60
C ALA A 123 -16.43 -7.10 16.40
N GLU A 124 -17.46 -6.60 15.70
CA GLU A 124 -18.59 -5.91 16.31
C GLU A 124 -19.57 -6.86 17.04
N ASN A 125 -20.07 -7.89 16.34
CA ASN A 125 -21.13 -8.77 16.86
C ASN A 125 -20.64 -9.66 18.02
N LEU A 126 -19.40 -10.13 17.97
CA LEU A 126 -18.80 -10.96 19.00
C LEU A 126 -18.00 -10.13 20.02
N LYS A 127 -17.92 -8.81 19.81
CA LYS A 127 -17.16 -7.86 20.63
C LYS A 127 -15.69 -8.28 20.83
N ILE A 128 -15.06 -8.79 19.76
CA ILE A 128 -13.66 -9.17 19.78
C ILE A 128 -12.83 -7.93 19.47
N ASN A 129 -12.08 -7.47 20.46
CA ASN A 129 -11.31 -6.25 20.36
C ASN A 129 -10.24 -6.34 19.25
N LYS A 130 -10.19 -5.32 18.37
CA LYS A 130 -9.23 -5.20 17.28
C LYS A 130 -9.14 -6.44 16.36
N PHE A 131 -10.23 -7.21 16.21
CA PHE A 131 -10.24 -8.37 15.31
C PHE A 131 -10.09 -7.96 13.83
N ASP A 132 -10.42 -6.74 13.48
CA ASP A 132 -10.22 -6.17 12.16
C ASP A 132 -8.74 -6.07 11.74
N LEU A 133 -7.81 -6.11 12.71
CA LEU A 133 -6.37 -6.14 12.47
C LEU A 133 -5.86 -7.50 11.95
N VAL A 134 -6.70 -8.53 11.85
CA VAL A 134 -6.35 -9.78 11.15
C VAL A 134 -6.12 -9.56 9.66
N ILE A 135 -6.63 -8.45 9.12
CA ILE A 135 -6.28 -7.94 7.78
C ILE A 135 -5.10 -6.99 7.97
N ASP A 136 -3.98 -7.32 7.35
CA ASP A 136 -2.76 -6.51 7.45
C ASP A 136 -2.86 -5.21 6.63
N TRP A 137 -3.51 -4.20 7.20
CA TRP A 137 -3.62 -2.88 6.58
C TRP A 137 -2.30 -2.10 6.54
N GLY A 138 -1.26 -2.60 7.22
CA GLY A 138 0.04 -1.94 7.39
C GLY A 138 0.01 -0.76 8.35
N PHE A 139 1.17 -0.13 8.54
CA PHE A 139 1.35 0.99 9.48
C PHE A 139 0.48 2.23 9.14
N MET A 140 0.01 2.35 7.90
CA MET A 140 -0.89 3.43 7.48
C MET A 140 -2.38 3.02 7.54
N TYR A 141 -2.75 2.17 8.50
CA TYR A 141 -4.13 1.72 8.71
C TYR A 141 -5.17 2.84 8.60
N PHE A 142 -4.89 4.00 9.19
CA PHE A 142 -5.77 5.17 9.20
C PHE A 142 -6.01 5.81 7.80
N ILE A 143 -5.21 5.47 6.79
CA ILE A 143 -5.43 5.84 5.38
C ILE A 143 -5.96 4.63 4.60
N THR A 144 -5.37 3.45 4.81
CA THR A 144 -5.62 2.25 4.01
C THR A 144 -7.06 1.76 4.17
N LYS A 145 -7.54 1.63 5.42
CA LYS A 145 -8.90 1.13 5.69
C LYS A 145 -10.00 2.08 5.18
N PRO A 146 -9.97 3.41 5.44
CA PRO A 146 -10.91 4.34 4.82
C PRO A 146 -10.87 4.37 3.29
N LEU A 147 -9.68 4.24 2.70
CA LEU A 147 -9.52 4.19 1.25
C LEU A 147 -10.16 2.92 0.66
N PHE A 148 -10.06 1.79 1.34
CA PHE A 148 -10.77 0.56 0.95
C PHE A 148 -12.29 0.79 0.95
N PHE A 149 -12.87 1.39 1.98
CA PHE A 149 -14.31 1.67 2.01
C PHE A 149 -14.74 2.64 0.90
N ALA A 150 -13.92 3.62 0.56
CA ALA A 150 -14.18 4.47 -0.60
C ALA A 150 -14.19 3.67 -1.91
N LEU A 151 -13.24 2.74 -2.10
CA LEU A 151 -13.21 1.85 -3.26
C LEU A 151 -14.42 0.92 -3.31
N ASP A 152 -14.82 0.31 -2.20
CA ASP A 152 -15.99 -0.56 -2.09
C ASP A 152 -17.29 0.21 -2.39
N TYR A 153 -17.41 1.45 -1.91
CA TYR A 153 -18.52 2.34 -2.24
C TYR A 153 -18.63 2.60 -3.74
N PHE A 154 -17.53 3.02 -4.38
CA PHE A 154 -17.52 3.26 -5.82
C PHE A 154 -17.68 1.96 -6.63
N PHE A 155 -17.18 0.84 -6.13
CA PHE A 155 -17.43 -0.46 -6.77
C PHE A 155 -18.93 -0.81 -6.78
N LYS A 156 -19.62 -0.62 -5.64
CA LYS A 156 -21.07 -0.84 -5.55
C LYS A 156 -21.85 0.05 -6.51
N LEU A 157 -21.35 1.27 -6.78
CA LEU A 157 -21.98 2.22 -7.69
C LEU A 157 -21.67 1.91 -9.17
N LEU A 158 -20.44 1.53 -9.50
CA LEU A 158 -19.95 1.43 -10.88
C LEU A 158 -19.84 -0.01 -11.39
N GLY A 159 -19.94 -1.01 -10.51
CA GLY A 159 -19.85 -2.43 -10.85
C GLY A 159 -18.47 -2.92 -11.30
N ASN A 160 -17.41 -2.08 -11.19
CA ASN A 160 -16.07 -2.42 -11.62
C ASN A 160 -15.03 -1.76 -10.72
N TYR A 161 -14.12 -2.56 -10.12
CA TYR A 161 -13.08 -2.03 -9.23
C TYR A 161 -12.05 -1.15 -9.95
N GLY A 162 -11.74 -1.40 -11.21
CA GLY A 162 -10.85 -0.52 -11.97
C GLY A 162 -11.45 0.87 -12.16
N LEU A 163 -12.75 0.97 -12.43
CA LEU A 163 -13.47 2.25 -12.45
C LEU A 163 -13.53 2.88 -11.04
N ALA A 164 -13.70 2.08 -9.99
CA ALA A 164 -13.66 2.55 -8.61
C ALA A 164 -12.29 3.17 -8.27
N ILE A 165 -11.19 2.53 -8.69
CA ILE A 165 -9.81 3.08 -8.53
C ILE A 165 -9.69 4.44 -9.22
N ILE A 166 -10.20 4.58 -10.44
CA ILE A 166 -10.18 5.86 -11.18
C ILE A 166 -11.02 6.92 -10.46
N ALA A 167 -12.23 6.59 -10.02
CA ALA A 167 -13.13 7.50 -9.31
C ALA A 167 -12.51 7.98 -7.99
N VAL A 168 -11.97 7.07 -7.19
CA VAL A 168 -11.27 7.41 -5.94
C VAL A 168 -10.04 8.27 -6.22
N THR A 169 -9.31 8.00 -7.30
CA THR A 169 -8.16 8.83 -7.72
C THR A 169 -8.61 10.26 -8.00
N ILE A 170 -9.76 10.46 -8.67
CA ILE A 170 -10.34 11.78 -8.90
C ILE A 170 -10.69 12.46 -7.57
N CYS A 171 -11.35 11.75 -6.65
CA CYS A 171 -11.70 12.30 -5.33
C CYS A 171 -10.46 12.75 -4.55
N ILE A 172 -9.41 11.93 -4.52
CA ILE A 172 -8.13 12.28 -3.88
C ILE A 172 -7.53 13.53 -4.53
N ARG A 173 -7.54 13.61 -5.87
CA ARG A 173 -7.04 14.77 -6.60
C ARG A 173 -7.83 16.03 -6.30
N LEU A 174 -9.14 15.94 -6.15
CA LEU A 174 -9.99 17.06 -5.76
C LEU A 174 -9.70 17.51 -4.33
N ALA A 175 -9.54 16.58 -3.39
CA ALA A 175 -9.20 16.87 -2.00
C ALA A 175 -7.85 17.61 -1.88
N PHE A 176 -6.83 17.15 -2.63
CA PHE A 176 -5.50 17.77 -2.64
C PHE A 176 -5.33 18.87 -3.70
N PHE A 177 -6.41 19.30 -4.36
CA PHE A 177 -6.36 20.32 -5.40
C PHE A 177 -5.70 21.64 -4.94
N PRO A 178 -5.99 22.21 -3.76
CA PRO A 178 -5.36 23.46 -3.31
C PRO A 178 -3.83 23.32 -3.20
N LEU A 179 -3.36 22.21 -2.65
CA LEU A 179 -1.94 21.90 -2.47
C LEU A 179 -1.21 21.73 -3.81
N ALA A 180 -1.81 20.95 -4.71
CA ALA A 180 -1.28 20.73 -6.06
C ALA A 180 -1.25 22.05 -6.86
N ASN A 181 -2.29 22.87 -6.75
CA ASN A 181 -2.36 24.18 -7.40
C ASN A 181 -1.24 25.13 -6.93
N PHE A 182 -0.96 25.15 -5.61
CA PHE A 182 0.17 25.89 -5.07
C PHE A 182 1.50 25.43 -5.68
N SER A 183 1.72 24.13 -5.73
CA SER A 183 2.93 23.51 -6.31
C SER A 183 3.07 23.85 -7.80
N PHE A 184 2.02 23.65 -8.61
CA PHE A 184 2.08 23.91 -10.05
C PHE A 184 2.26 25.39 -10.38
N LYS A 185 1.71 26.30 -9.58
CA LYS A 185 1.98 27.75 -9.71
C LYS A 185 3.46 28.07 -9.45
N SER A 186 4.04 27.46 -8.41
CA SER A 186 5.47 27.66 -8.11
C SER A 186 6.36 27.10 -9.23
N MET A 187 6.04 25.90 -9.74
CA MET A 187 6.74 25.28 -10.87
C MET A 187 6.61 26.14 -12.16
N GLY A 188 5.44 26.70 -12.41
CA GLY A 188 5.22 27.61 -13.53
C GLY A 188 6.10 28.88 -13.43
N LYS A 189 6.21 29.49 -12.25
CA LYS A 189 7.14 30.61 -12.02
C LYS A 189 8.60 30.19 -12.23
N MET A 190 9.01 29.01 -11.77
CA MET A 190 10.36 28.50 -12.01
C MET A 190 10.67 28.34 -13.50
N LYS A 191 9.71 27.92 -14.32
CA LYS A 191 9.87 27.88 -15.79
C LYS A 191 10.13 29.24 -16.39
N LEU A 192 9.46 30.29 -15.91
CA LEU A 192 9.69 31.67 -16.39
C LEU A 192 11.09 32.17 -16.02
N LEU A 193 11.69 31.66 -14.94
CA LEU A 193 13.07 31.99 -14.53
C LEU A 193 14.15 31.18 -15.26
N ALA A 194 13.78 30.21 -16.10
CA ALA A 194 14.72 29.34 -16.82
C ALA A 194 15.81 30.09 -17.61
N PRO A 195 15.53 31.19 -18.33
CA PRO A 195 16.57 31.96 -19.05
C PRO A 195 17.58 32.62 -18.10
N GLU A 196 17.11 33.16 -16.96
CA GLU A 196 18.01 33.79 -15.96
C GLU A 196 18.85 32.72 -15.24
N MET A 197 18.26 31.56 -14.97
CA MET A 197 18.98 30.41 -14.43
C MET A 197 20.07 29.92 -15.37
N ALA A 198 19.80 29.87 -16.68
CA ALA A 198 20.79 29.53 -17.70
C ALA A 198 21.97 30.55 -17.71
N ARG A 199 21.66 31.83 -17.67
CA ARG A 199 22.65 32.90 -17.58
C ARG A 199 23.54 32.78 -16.34
N LEU A 200 22.96 32.54 -15.16
CA LEU A 200 23.74 32.32 -13.93
C LEU A 200 24.64 31.10 -14.02
N LYS A 201 24.17 30.03 -14.68
CA LYS A 201 24.95 28.81 -14.92
C LYS A 201 26.16 29.06 -15.82
N GLU A 202 26.02 29.89 -16.85
CA GLU A 202 27.16 30.27 -17.70
C GLU A 202 28.14 31.17 -16.97
N LEU A 203 27.63 32.12 -16.19
CA LEU A 203 28.46 33.08 -15.44
C LEU A 203 29.32 32.42 -14.35
N HIS A 204 28.84 31.34 -13.74
CA HIS A 204 29.49 30.66 -12.63
C HIS A 204 29.87 29.20 -12.98
N LYS A 205 30.24 28.94 -14.23
CA LYS A 205 30.52 27.60 -14.77
C LYS A 205 31.57 26.83 -13.96
N ASP A 206 32.58 27.52 -13.47
CA ASP A 206 33.74 26.95 -12.79
C ASP A 206 33.62 26.99 -11.24
N ASP A 207 32.59 27.64 -10.71
CA ASP A 207 32.39 27.80 -9.27
C ASP A 207 31.00 27.34 -8.83
N LYS A 208 30.87 26.06 -8.52
CA LYS A 208 29.60 25.46 -8.07
C LYS A 208 29.01 26.11 -6.83
N MET A 209 29.86 26.58 -5.90
CA MET A 209 29.41 27.24 -4.68
C MET A 209 28.76 28.60 -4.97
N LYS A 210 29.41 29.42 -5.80
CA LYS A 210 28.84 30.70 -6.24
C LYS A 210 27.59 30.51 -7.08
N LEU A 211 27.55 29.50 -7.96
CA LEU A 211 26.33 29.15 -8.71
C LEU A 211 25.16 28.85 -7.77
N GLN A 212 25.37 28.01 -6.77
CA GLN A 212 24.33 27.64 -5.81
C GLN A 212 23.86 28.85 -5.01
N GLN A 213 24.76 29.73 -4.56
CA GLN A 213 24.42 30.96 -3.85
C GLN A 213 23.61 31.92 -4.75
N ALA A 214 24.03 32.10 -6.00
CA ALA A 214 23.33 32.96 -6.97
C ALA A 214 21.93 32.43 -7.29
N MET A 215 21.78 31.10 -7.46
CA MET A 215 20.48 30.45 -7.67
C MET A 215 19.55 30.62 -6.46
N MET A 216 20.06 30.46 -5.24
CA MET A 216 19.29 30.68 -4.01
C MET A 216 18.88 32.15 -3.85
N ALA A 217 19.77 33.11 -4.21
CA ALA A 217 19.45 34.53 -4.21
C ALA A 217 18.35 34.87 -5.24
N LEU A 218 18.41 34.29 -6.44
CA LEU A 218 17.37 34.45 -7.46
C LEU A 218 16.01 33.93 -6.96
N TYR A 219 15.97 32.72 -6.38
CA TYR A 219 14.74 32.15 -5.83
C TYR A 219 14.14 32.99 -4.71
N LYS A 220 14.99 33.54 -3.81
CA LYS A 220 14.54 34.46 -2.75
C LYS A 220 13.99 35.78 -3.34
N LYS A 221 14.68 36.37 -4.31
CA LYS A 221 14.26 37.60 -5.00
C LYS A 221 12.89 37.44 -5.65
N GLU A 222 12.68 36.35 -6.38
CA GLU A 222 11.45 36.08 -7.13
C GLU A 222 10.36 35.39 -6.26
N LYS A 223 10.61 35.21 -4.96
CA LYS A 223 9.69 34.54 -4.00
C LYS A 223 9.20 33.17 -4.49
N VAL A 224 10.09 32.38 -5.05
CA VAL A 224 9.82 31.02 -5.55
C VAL A 224 10.53 30.01 -4.66
N ASN A 225 9.79 28.97 -4.25
CA ASN A 225 10.36 27.89 -3.46
C ASN A 225 10.61 26.66 -4.36
N PRO A 226 11.87 26.26 -4.61
CA PRO A 226 12.18 25.09 -5.44
C PRO A 226 11.66 23.77 -4.84
N MET A 227 11.52 23.69 -3.51
CA MET A 227 10.97 22.53 -2.83
C MET A 227 9.48 22.30 -3.06
N SER A 228 8.74 23.34 -3.51
CA SER A 228 7.32 23.19 -3.79
C SER A 228 7.02 22.19 -4.91
N GLY A 229 7.97 21.96 -5.82
CA GLY A 229 7.83 21.00 -6.91
C GLY A 229 7.78 19.53 -6.45
N CYS A 230 8.38 19.18 -5.32
CA CYS A 230 8.35 17.82 -4.77
C CYS A 230 7.14 17.55 -3.86
N LEU A 231 6.39 18.59 -3.48
CA LEU A 231 5.27 18.47 -2.54
C LEU A 231 4.17 17.49 -3.00
N PRO A 232 3.76 17.45 -4.28
CA PRO A 232 2.81 16.45 -4.77
C PRO A 232 3.31 15.00 -4.59
N ILE A 233 4.62 14.77 -4.71
CA ILE A 233 5.22 13.45 -4.56
C ILE A 233 5.11 12.98 -3.10
N LEU A 234 5.38 13.87 -2.13
CA LEU A 234 5.29 13.55 -0.70
C LEU A 234 3.87 13.13 -0.29
N VAL A 235 2.84 13.75 -0.85
CA VAL A 235 1.44 13.34 -0.61
C VAL A 235 1.10 12.04 -1.35
N GLN A 236 1.71 11.83 -2.50
CA GLN A 236 1.46 10.67 -3.35
C GLN A 236 1.97 9.37 -2.73
N ILE A 237 3.10 9.40 -2.01
CA ILE A 237 3.72 8.21 -1.42
C ILE A 237 2.77 7.46 -0.47
N PRO A 238 2.14 8.09 0.53
CA PRO A 238 1.16 7.41 1.40
C PRO A 238 -0.02 6.83 0.64
N VAL A 239 -0.54 7.54 -0.34
CA VAL A 239 -1.66 7.07 -1.17
C VAL A 239 -1.26 5.86 -2.01
N PHE A 240 -0.05 5.86 -2.59
CA PHE A 240 0.49 4.73 -3.34
C PHE A 240 0.60 3.48 -2.47
N PHE A 241 1.19 3.60 -1.28
CA PHE A 241 1.31 2.47 -0.36
C PHE A 241 -0.04 1.96 0.13
N ALA A 242 -1.01 2.85 0.33
CA ALA A 242 -2.37 2.44 0.70
C ALA A 242 -3.05 1.63 -0.43
N PHE A 243 -2.98 2.08 -1.69
CA PHE A 243 -3.46 1.31 -2.83
C PHE A 243 -2.74 -0.02 -3.00
N TYR A 244 -1.40 -0.01 -2.84
CA TYR A 244 -0.60 -1.22 -2.87
C TYR A 244 -1.09 -2.25 -1.83
N LYS A 245 -1.26 -1.84 -0.56
CA LYS A 245 -1.76 -2.71 0.49
C LYS A 245 -3.17 -3.23 0.17
N ILE A 246 -4.11 -2.36 -0.21
CA ILE A 246 -5.47 -2.75 -0.54
C ILE A 246 -5.49 -3.82 -1.64
N LEU A 247 -4.84 -3.56 -2.77
CA LEU A 247 -4.81 -4.47 -3.91
C LEU A 247 -4.15 -5.81 -3.58
N PHE A 248 -3.23 -5.81 -2.63
CA PHE A 248 -2.48 -7.01 -2.28
C PHE A 248 -3.12 -7.83 -1.17
N VAL A 249 -3.70 -7.20 -0.13
CA VAL A 249 -4.18 -7.91 1.06
C VAL A 249 -5.67 -8.20 1.06
N THR A 250 -6.48 -7.41 0.31
CA THR A 250 -7.93 -7.59 0.36
C THR A 250 -8.42 -8.69 -0.58
N LEU A 251 -9.26 -9.56 -0.05
CA LEU A 251 -9.85 -10.65 -0.82
C LEU A 251 -10.84 -10.12 -1.89
N GLU A 252 -11.45 -8.98 -1.64
CA GLU A 252 -12.40 -8.32 -2.54
C GLU A 252 -11.79 -7.87 -3.86
N MET A 253 -10.49 -7.60 -3.90
CA MET A 253 -9.77 -7.20 -5.12
C MET A 253 -9.30 -8.38 -5.95
N ARG A 254 -9.23 -9.57 -5.34
CA ARG A 254 -8.73 -10.77 -6.00
C ARG A 254 -9.65 -11.22 -7.12
N HIS A 255 -9.07 -11.52 -8.29
CA HIS A 255 -9.76 -11.96 -9.51
C HIS A 255 -10.82 -10.98 -10.02
N MET A 256 -10.76 -9.71 -9.60
CA MET A 256 -11.64 -8.67 -10.13
C MET A 256 -11.10 -8.13 -11.45
N PRO A 257 -11.88 -8.24 -12.54
CA PRO A 257 -11.43 -7.80 -13.85
C PRO A 257 -11.50 -6.28 -14.02
N PHE A 258 -10.68 -5.79 -14.94
CA PHE A 258 -10.86 -4.50 -15.59
C PHE A 258 -11.27 -4.72 -17.05
N TYR A 259 -11.21 -3.70 -17.89
CA TYR A 259 -11.49 -3.83 -19.32
C TYR A 259 -10.31 -4.45 -20.09
N GLY A 260 -10.65 -5.06 -21.24
CA GLY A 260 -9.68 -5.66 -22.16
C GLY A 260 -9.05 -6.95 -21.60
N TRP A 261 -7.73 -6.97 -21.53
CA TRP A 261 -6.96 -8.18 -21.16
C TRP A 261 -6.73 -8.36 -19.66
N ILE A 262 -7.02 -7.35 -18.85
CA ILE A 262 -6.84 -7.45 -17.40
C ILE A 262 -8.01 -8.24 -16.80
N LYS A 263 -7.72 -9.47 -16.37
CA LYS A 263 -8.68 -10.37 -15.73
C LYS A 263 -8.62 -10.34 -14.20
N ASP A 264 -7.50 -9.85 -13.66
CA ASP A 264 -7.26 -9.71 -12.23
C ASP A 264 -6.51 -8.41 -11.96
N LEU A 265 -7.15 -7.49 -11.22
CA LEU A 265 -6.54 -6.23 -10.81
C LEU A 265 -5.48 -6.40 -9.71
N SER A 266 -5.54 -7.51 -8.96
CA SER A 266 -4.60 -7.83 -7.89
C SER A 266 -3.32 -8.56 -8.35
N ASP A 267 -3.31 -9.01 -9.61
CA ASP A 267 -2.17 -9.64 -10.24
C ASP A 267 -1.52 -8.71 -11.26
N ARG A 268 -0.31 -9.05 -11.71
CA ARG A 268 0.42 -8.29 -12.73
C ARG A 268 -0.30 -8.31 -14.08
N ASP A 269 0.04 -7.34 -14.93
CA ASP A 269 -0.40 -7.32 -16.33
C ASP A 269 0.15 -8.57 -17.06
N PRO A 270 -0.71 -9.45 -17.60
CA PRO A 270 -0.28 -10.70 -18.23
C PRO A 270 0.37 -10.49 -19.61
N THR A 271 0.29 -9.30 -20.19
CA THR A 271 0.88 -9.01 -21.48
C THR A 271 2.38 -8.76 -21.40
N SER A 272 3.09 -8.88 -22.53
CA SER A 272 4.50 -8.50 -22.62
C SER A 272 4.81 -7.88 -23.99
N VAL A 273 5.62 -6.83 -23.99
CA VAL A 273 6.13 -6.24 -25.23
C VAL A 273 7.06 -7.22 -25.97
N PHE A 274 7.75 -8.10 -25.25
CA PHE A 274 8.75 -9.01 -25.83
C PHE A 274 8.14 -10.17 -26.62
N ASN A 275 6.87 -10.49 -26.42
CA ASN A 275 6.12 -11.42 -27.27
C ASN A 275 5.07 -10.70 -28.13
N LEU A 276 5.23 -9.38 -28.36
CA LEU A 276 4.29 -8.52 -29.07
C LEU A 276 2.86 -8.66 -28.54
N PHE A 277 2.73 -8.63 -27.21
CA PHE A 277 1.46 -8.76 -26.49
C PHE A 277 0.69 -10.07 -26.78
N GLY A 278 1.43 -11.16 -27.01
CA GLY A 278 0.88 -12.50 -27.27
C GLY A 278 0.77 -12.88 -28.74
N LEU A 279 1.23 -12.04 -29.67
CA LEU A 279 1.28 -12.37 -31.11
C LEU A 279 2.38 -13.40 -31.46
N ILE A 280 3.46 -13.43 -30.68
CA ILE A 280 4.52 -14.42 -30.82
C ILE A 280 4.28 -15.52 -29.76
N PRO A 281 4.19 -16.80 -30.16
CA PRO A 281 3.98 -17.93 -29.23
C PRO A 281 5.28 -18.27 -28.48
N TRP A 282 5.72 -17.34 -27.64
CA TRP A 282 6.88 -17.47 -26.77
C TRP A 282 6.53 -16.89 -25.39
N ASP A 283 6.84 -17.66 -24.34
CA ASP A 283 6.65 -17.23 -22.96
C ASP A 283 7.93 -16.54 -22.46
N PRO A 284 7.94 -15.22 -22.33
CA PRO A 284 9.10 -14.48 -21.82
C PRO A 284 9.38 -14.86 -20.36
N PRO A 285 10.67 -14.92 -19.95
CA PRO A 285 11.02 -15.04 -18.53
C PRO A 285 10.38 -13.93 -17.70
N SER A 286 10.15 -14.18 -16.41
CA SER A 286 9.40 -13.28 -15.51
C SER A 286 9.93 -11.84 -15.47
N PHE A 287 11.23 -11.64 -15.64
CA PHE A 287 11.88 -10.32 -15.66
C PHE A 287 11.66 -9.53 -16.98
N LEU A 288 11.23 -10.22 -18.07
CA LEU A 288 10.85 -9.60 -19.34
C LEU A 288 9.33 -9.40 -19.49
N LEU A 289 8.56 -9.72 -18.46
CA LEU A 289 7.12 -9.48 -18.48
C LEU A 289 6.80 -8.01 -18.19
N ILE A 290 7.06 -7.15 -19.19
CA ILE A 290 6.67 -5.73 -19.15
C ILE A 290 5.41 -5.58 -19.99
N GLY A 291 4.28 -5.46 -19.30
CA GLY A 291 2.96 -5.39 -19.90
C GLY A 291 2.62 -4.05 -20.53
N ALA A 292 1.46 -3.99 -21.16
CA ALA A 292 0.97 -2.78 -21.82
C ALA A 292 0.67 -1.64 -20.81
N TRP A 293 0.07 -1.95 -19.65
CA TRP A 293 -0.21 -0.93 -18.64
C TRP A 293 1.06 -0.32 -18.01
N PRO A 294 2.10 -1.08 -17.62
CA PRO A 294 3.39 -0.52 -17.25
C PRO A 294 3.99 0.43 -18.30
N ILE A 295 3.87 0.10 -19.59
CA ILE A 295 4.35 0.97 -20.68
C ILE A 295 3.51 2.25 -20.76
N ILE A 296 2.18 2.15 -20.70
CA ILE A 296 1.28 3.32 -20.65
C ILE A 296 1.63 4.21 -19.45
N MET A 297 1.87 3.62 -18.29
CA MET A 297 2.32 4.34 -17.09
C MET A 297 3.65 5.09 -17.35
N GLY A 298 4.64 4.41 -17.91
CA GLY A 298 5.94 5.01 -18.25
C GLY A 298 5.83 6.16 -19.25
N ILE A 299 5.00 6.01 -20.28
CA ILE A 299 4.72 7.06 -21.28
C ILE A 299 4.06 8.27 -20.61
N THR A 300 3.00 8.04 -19.81
CA THR A 300 2.30 9.14 -19.12
C THR A 300 3.22 9.85 -18.12
N MET A 301 4.10 9.12 -17.44
CA MET A 301 5.10 9.69 -16.54
C MET A 301 6.15 10.50 -17.30
N PHE A 302 6.62 10.01 -18.44
CA PHE A 302 7.57 10.73 -19.29
C PHE A 302 6.97 12.04 -19.81
N ILE A 303 5.71 12.02 -20.28
CA ILE A 303 5.01 13.23 -20.74
C ILE A 303 4.83 14.21 -19.59
N GLN A 304 4.40 13.74 -18.41
CA GLN A 304 4.26 14.57 -17.21
C GLN A 304 5.59 15.22 -16.82
N GLN A 305 6.69 14.50 -16.91
CA GLN A 305 8.02 15.03 -16.61
C GLN A 305 8.44 16.15 -17.54
N LYS A 306 8.07 16.08 -18.82
CA LYS A 306 8.31 17.18 -19.79
C LYS A 306 7.58 18.47 -19.44
N LEU A 307 6.50 18.40 -18.66
CA LEU A 307 5.79 19.57 -18.15
C LEU A 307 6.52 20.24 -16.98
N ASN A 308 7.42 19.54 -16.31
CA ASN A 308 8.17 20.07 -15.18
C ASN A 308 9.38 20.92 -15.62
N PRO A 309 9.84 21.90 -14.82
CA PRO A 309 11.09 22.59 -15.10
C PRO A 309 12.27 21.60 -15.00
N THR A 310 13.22 21.74 -15.90
CA THR A 310 14.45 20.92 -15.87
C THR A 310 15.32 21.33 -14.69
N PRO A 311 15.84 20.37 -13.92
CA PRO A 311 16.78 20.67 -12.84
C PRO A 311 18.03 21.39 -13.36
N PRO A 312 18.58 22.34 -12.60
CA PRO A 312 19.78 23.07 -13.02
C PRO A 312 21.03 22.19 -13.02
N ASP A 313 21.10 21.17 -12.19
CA ASP A 313 22.19 20.22 -12.15
C ASP A 313 22.08 19.20 -13.29
N PRO A 314 23.13 19.02 -14.13
CA PRO A 314 23.10 18.11 -15.27
C PRO A 314 23.00 16.64 -14.87
N ILE A 315 23.54 16.25 -13.70
CA ILE A 315 23.42 14.87 -13.18
C ILE A 315 21.98 14.61 -12.77
N GLN A 316 21.39 15.53 -12.02
CA GLN A 316 20.00 15.46 -11.61
C GLN A 316 19.06 15.42 -12.82
N ALA A 317 19.31 16.24 -13.85
CA ALA A 317 18.54 16.24 -15.09
C ALA A 317 18.58 14.88 -15.82
N LYS A 318 19.75 14.21 -15.86
CA LYS A 318 19.89 12.86 -16.40
C LYS A 318 19.12 11.83 -15.57
N ILE A 319 19.25 11.86 -14.25
CA ILE A 319 18.51 10.95 -13.35
C ILE A 319 17.01 11.11 -13.62
N PHE A 320 16.50 12.33 -13.62
CA PHE A 320 15.09 12.58 -13.90
C PHE A 320 14.67 12.07 -15.28
N MET A 321 15.50 12.22 -16.31
CA MET A 321 15.18 11.75 -17.65
C MET A 321 14.99 10.23 -17.75
N PHE A 322 15.79 9.45 -17.00
CA PHE A 322 15.71 7.99 -17.01
C PHE A 322 14.73 7.43 -15.97
N PHE A 323 14.28 8.25 -15.04
CA PHE A 323 13.41 7.84 -13.92
C PHE A 323 12.10 7.16 -14.38
N PRO A 324 11.36 7.65 -15.42
CA PRO A 324 10.18 6.96 -15.92
C PRO A 324 10.46 5.56 -16.43
N LEU A 325 11.56 5.38 -17.18
CA LEU A 325 11.97 4.06 -17.68
C LEU A 325 12.29 3.11 -16.51
N PHE A 326 13.07 3.59 -15.55
CA PHE A 326 13.43 2.83 -14.35
C PHE A 326 12.19 2.38 -13.57
N LEU A 327 11.24 3.29 -13.32
CA LEU A 327 10.00 2.95 -12.62
C LEU A 327 9.10 2.01 -13.44
N THR A 328 9.08 2.12 -14.76
CA THR A 328 8.33 1.19 -15.61
C THR A 328 8.79 -0.25 -15.40
N ILE A 329 10.11 -0.46 -15.35
CA ILE A 329 10.70 -1.80 -15.16
C ILE A 329 10.43 -2.31 -13.74
N ILE A 330 10.64 -1.47 -12.72
CA ILE A 330 10.44 -1.87 -11.31
C ILE A 330 8.98 -2.15 -10.99
N LEU A 331 8.05 -1.38 -11.56
CA LEU A 331 6.63 -1.52 -11.27
C LEU A 331 5.90 -2.51 -12.22
N ALA A 332 6.58 -3.02 -13.24
CA ALA A 332 6.01 -4.02 -14.14
C ALA A 332 5.51 -5.30 -13.44
N PRO A 333 6.18 -5.85 -12.41
CA PRO A 333 5.70 -7.02 -11.68
C PRO A 333 4.59 -6.73 -10.65
N PHE A 334 4.22 -5.45 -10.45
CA PHE A 334 3.18 -5.09 -9.49
C PHE A 334 1.77 -5.32 -10.03
N ALA A 335 0.80 -5.35 -9.11
CA ALA A 335 -0.61 -5.50 -9.43
C ALA A 335 -1.08 -4.50 -10.51
N ALA A 336 -1.79 -5.00 -11.52
CA ALA A 336 -2.29 -4.17 -12.63
C ALA A 336 -3.14 -2.99 -12.16
N GLY A 337 -3.94 -3.18 -11.11
CA GLY A 337 -4.71 -2.10 -10.51
C GLY A 337 -3.87 -0.94 -10.00
N LEU A 338 -2.67 -1.20 -9.47
CA LEU A 338 -1.74 -0.18 -9.00
C LEU A 338 -1.12 0.61 -10.17
N VAL A 339 -0.78 -0.10 -11.24
CA VAL A 339 -0.22 0.51 -12.46
C VAL A 339 -1.27 1.35 -13.17
N ILE A 340 -2.52 0.88 -13.23
CA ILE A 340 -3.69 1.62 -13.74
C ILE A 340 -3.91 2.89 -12.91
N TYR A 341 -3.95 2.76 -11.57
CA TYR A 341 -4.02 3.92 -10.67
C TYR A 341 -2.96 4.96 -11.00
N TRP A 342 -1.69 4.55 -11.12
CA TRP A 342 -0.59 5.47 -11.41
C TRP A 342 -0.73 6.13 -12.78
N SER A 343 -1.13 5.38 -13.79
CA SER A 343 -1.36 5.90 -15.16
C SER A 343 -2.42 7.02 -15.17
N PHE A 344 -3.57 6.76 -14.57
CA PHE A 344 -4.65 7.77 -14.47
C PHE A 344 -4.27 8.95 -13.56
N ASN A 345 -3.54 8.67 -12.48
CA ASN A 345 -3.00 9.70 -11.62
C ASN A 345 -2.06 10.65 -12.36
N ASN A 346 -1.20 10.15 -13.25
CA ASN A 346 -0.34 10.97 -14.12
C ASN A 346 -1.19 11.79 -15.10
N ILE A 347 -2.19 11.19 -15.73
CA ILE A 347 -3.08 11.87 -16.68
C ILE A 347 -3.81 13.04 -15.98
N PHE A 348 -4.40 12.80 -14.82
CA PHE A 348 -5.08 13.87 -14.07
C PHE A 348 -4.11 14.95 -13.59
N THR A 349 -2.89 14.57 -13.22
CA THR A 349 -1.84 15.53 -12.88
C THR A 349 -1.48 16.42 -14.05
N MET A 350 -1.30 15.84 -15.25
CA MET A 350 -1.00 16.59 -16.46
C MET A 350 -2.13 17.59 -16.81
N ILE A 351 -3.38 17.13 -16.75
CA ILE A 351 -4.55 17.98 -17.00
C ILE A 351 -4.57 19.14 -16.00
N GLN A 352 -4.44 18.87 -14.70
CA GLN A 352 -4.44 19.87 -13.65
C GLN A 352 -3.28 20.87 -13.82
N GLN A 353 -2.07 20.37 -14.06
CA GLN A 353 -0.89 21.19 -14.26
C GLN A 353 -1.03 22.09 -15.49
N TYR A 354 -1.53 21.56 -16.60
CA TYR A 354 -1.78 22.34 -17.81
C TYR A 354 -2.78 23.46 -17.57
N ILE A 355 -3.93 23.19 -16.93
CA ILE A 355 -4.94 24.20 -16.60
C ILE A 355 -4.36 25.30 -15.71
N VAL A 356 -3.55 24.95 -14.73
CA VAL A 356 -2.96 25.93 -13.80
C VAL A 356 -1.90 26.79 -14.49
N GLN A 357 -1.04 26.17 -15.31
CA GLN A 357 0.05 26.88 -15.97
C GLN A 357 -0.44 27.75 -17.14
N SER A 358 -1.43 27.33 -17.92
CA SER A 358 -2.01 28.13 -19.01
C SER A 358 -2.65 29.42 -18.51
N LYS A 359 -3.34 29.38 -17.36
CA LYS A 359 -3.90 30.58 -16.71
C LYS A 359 -2.84 31.57 -16.21
N MET A 360 -1.60 31.15 -16.03
CA MET A 360 -0.50 32.05 -15.65
C MET A 360 0.09 32.78 -16.85
N THR A 361 0.21 32.09 -17.99
CA THR A 361 0.78 32.67 -19.22
C THR A 361 -0.12 33.79 -19.77
N VAL A 362 -1.46 33.63 -19.68
CA VAL A 362 -2.44 34.63 -20.11
C VAL A 362 -2.42 35.92 -19.24
N LYS A 363 -1.92 35.86 -18.00
CA LYS A 363 -1.84 37.04 -17.11
C LYS A 363 -0.55 37.85 -17.28
N THR A 364 0.40 37.35 -18.06
CA THR A 364 1.70 38.04 -18.32
C THR A 364 1.78 38.63 -19.72
N THR A 365 0.79 38.42 -20.57
CA THR A 365 0.52 39.12 -21.82
C THR A 365 -0.55 40.19 -21.61
#